data_9f49fdf38864033102acecc854cd8832
#
_entry.id   9f49fdf38864033102acecc854cd8832
#
_cell.length_a   1.000
_cell.length_b   1.000
_cell.length_c   1.000
_cell.angle_alpha   90.00
_cell.angle_beta   90.00
_cell.angle_gamma   90.00
#
_symmetry.space_group_name_H-M   'P 1'
#
loop_
_entity.id
_entity.type
_entity.pdbx_description
1 polymer ?
#
loop_
_entity_poly.entity_id
_entity_poly.type
_entity_poly.pdbx_seq_one_letter_code
_entity_poly.pdbx_strand_id
1 'polypeptide(L)'
;IPATPGMEIRGVTEMFPLNGPSWSLFYEYIGNILYALFIRRLPTKVLAALVLLAGCGLAAFAVWGPYGDICAGFSLTGDNIAGGSLRLLFSFSAGLLMSRVFRPVKVKGAVWVCSLGVVVLLAVPRIGGEENYWMNGLYDTLCFALAFPLLVYLGASGKTTDRTTARICKFMGDISYPLY
;
A
#
# COMPACT_ATOMS: atom_id res chain seq x y z
N ILE A 1 5.06 15.53 -14.46
CA ILE A 1 3.81 16.29 -14.60
C ILE A 1 2.74 15.32 -15.04
N PRO A 2 1.58 15.24 -14.36
CA PRO A 2 0.47 14.41 -14.78
C PRO A 2 0.01 14.79 -16.19
N ALA A 3 -0.31 13.79 -17.02
CA ALA A 3 -0.85 14.04 -18.35
C ALA A 3 -2.29 14.53 -18.27
N THR A 4 -2.67 15.43 -19.19
CA THR A 4 -4.06 15.86 -19.33
C THR A 4 -4.92 14.70 -19.84
N PRO A 5 -6.21 14.60 -19.42
CA PRO A 5 -7.14 13.61 -19.96
C PRO A 5 -7.18 13.68 -21.50
N GLY A 6 -6.94 12.57 -22.17
CA GLY A 6 -6.93 12.49 -23.63
C GLY A 6 -5.58 12.14 -24.27
N MET A 7 -4.48 12.12 -23.55
CA MET A 7 -3.22 11.55 -24.04
C MET A 7 -3.16 10.04 -23.78
N GLU A 8 -3.67 9.26 -24.70
CA GLU A 8 -3.54 7.80 -24.71
C GLU A 8 -2.27 7.38 -25.45
N ILE A 9 -1.16 7.22 -24.69
CA ILE A 9 0.10 6.76 -25.28
C ILE A 9 0.22 5.23 -25.24
N ARG A 10 -0.44 4.58 -24.26
CA ARG A 10 -0.40 3.12 -24.05
C ARG A 10 -1.79 2.46 -24.09
N GLY A 11 -2.79 3.13 -24.64
CA GLY A 11 -4.17 2.60 -24.68
C GLY A 11 -4.92 2.67 -23.35
N VAL A 12 -4.36 3.35 -22.33
CA VAL A 12 -4.98 3.58 -21.02
C VAL A 12 -4.73 5.04 -20.64
N THR A 13 -5.74 5.70 -20.07
CA THR A 13 -5.64 7.10 -19.61
C THR A 13 -4.79 7.18 -18.32
N GLU A 14 -3.50 6.87 -18.43
CA GLU A 14 -2.58 6.90 -17.30
C GLU A 14 -2.18 8.35 -16.93
N MET A 15 -2.07 8.63 -15.63
CA MET A 15 -1.59 9.90 -15.11
C MET A 15 -0.13 10.19 -15.53
N PHE A 16 0.68 9.16 -15.65
CA PHE A 16 2.09 9.22 -16.05
C PHE A 16 2.39 8.24 -17.20
N PRO A 17 2.00 8.56 -18.45
CA PRO A 17 2.08 7.62 -19.55
C PRO A 17 3.51 7.21 -19.96
N LEU A 18 4.51 8.04 -19.65
CA LEU A 18 5.93 7.74 -19.93
C LEU A 18 6.58 6.85 -18.86
N ASN A 19 6.10 6.92 -17.63
CA ASN A 19 6.56 6.11 -16.51
C ASN A 19 5.37 5.73 -15.63
N GLY A 20 4.68 4.64 -15.99
CA GLY A 20 3.49 4.15 -15.29
C GLY A 20 3.64 4.13 -13.76
N PRO A 21 4.68 3.50 -13.18
CA PRO A 21 4.87 3.43 -11.73
C PRO A 21 4.91 4.77 -10.98
N SER A 22 5.21 5.88 -11.66
CA SER A 22 5.31 7.22 -11.03
C SER A 22 4.02 7.71 -10.36
N TRP A 23 2.86 7.12 -10.65
CA TRP A 23 1.63 7.47 -9.94
C TRP A 23 1.72 7.19 -8.43
N SER A 24 2.39 6.12 -8.03
CA SER A 24 2.57 5.78 -6.62
C SER A 24 3.49 6.79 -5.91
N LEU A 25 4.57 7.21 -6.56
CA LEU A 25 5.46 8.27 -6.06
C LEU A 25 4.72 9.61 -5.90
N PHE A 26 3.83 9.94 -6.82
CA PHE A 26 3.01 11.14 -6.72
C PHE A 26 2.15 11.14 -5.44
N TYR A 27 1.46 10.03 -5.15
CA TYR A 27 0.70 9.90 -3.92
C TYR A 27 1.59 9.89 -2.67
N GLU A 28 2.74 9.24 -2.73
CA GLU A 28 3.73 9.26 -1.63
C GLU A 28 4.20 10.68 -1.33
N TYR A 29 4.47 11.48 -2.36
CA TYR A 29 4.85 12.89 -2.21
C TYR A 29 3.73 13.69 -1.53
N ILE A 30 2.48 13.52 -1.95
CA ILE A 30 1.31 14.12 -1.29
C ILE A 30 1.23 13.69 0.18
N GLY A 31 1.42 12.40 0.47
CA GLY A 31 1.42 11.86 1.83
C GLY A 31 2.47 12.52 2.72
N ASN A 32 3.67 12.71 2.21
CA ASN A 32 4.75 13.39 2.93
C ASN A 32 4.44 14.87 3.21
N ILE A 33 3.82 15.58 2.26
CA ILE A 33 3.36 16.96 2.47
C ILE A 33 2.28 17.01 3.55
N LEU A 34 1.26 16.14 3.46
CA LEU A 34 0.19 16.06 4.46
C LEU A 34 0.74 15.72 5.85
N TYR A 35 1.72 14.83 5.93
CA TYR A 35 2.42 14.52 7.17
C TYR A 35 3.13 15.75 7.74
N ALA A 36 3.93 16.43 6.93
CA ALA A 36 4.71 17.58 7.37
C ALA A 36 3.81 18.73 7.87
N LEU A 37 2.68 18.97 7.22
CA LEU A 37 1.79 20.06 7.53
C LEU A 37 0.81 19.74 8.68
N PHE A 38 0.21 18.55 8.67
CA PHE A 38 -0.94 18.22 9.51
C PHE A 38 -0.75 16.95 10.37
N ILE A 39 -0.47 15.80 9.74
CA ILE A 39 -0.64 14.49 10.39
C ILE A 39 0.32 14.29 11.56
N ARG A 40 1.52 14.83 11.48
CA ARG A 40 2.54 14.74 12.55
C ARG A 40 2.05 15.31 13.89
N ARG A 41 1.13 16.28 13.86
CA ARG A 41 0.60 16.97 15.04
C ARG A 41 -0.66 16.30 15.60
N LEU A 42 -1.25 15.35 14.89
CA LEU A 42 -2.46 14.69 15.33
C LEU A 42 -2.20 13.82 16.57
N PRO A 43 -3.07 13.88 17.59
CA PRO A 43 -3.03 12.94 18.69
C PRO A 43 -3.32 11.52 18.21
N THR A 44 -2.79 10.52 18.91
CA THR A 44 -2.91 9.10 18.51
C THR A 44 -4.36 8.64 18.33
N LYS A 45 -5.28 9.15 19.15
CA LYS A 45 -6.72 8.83 19.04
C LYS A 45 -7.33 9.33 17.72
N VAL A 46 -6.98 10.55 17.29
CA VAL A 46 -7.44 11.12 16.02
C VAL A 46 -6.80 10.40 14.84
N LEU A 47 -5.52 10.04 14.96
CA LEU A 47 -4.84 9.23 13.95
C LEU A 47 -5.50 7.84 13.82
N ALA A 48 -5.86 7.20 14.93
CA ALA A 48 -6.59 5.93 14.90
C ALA A 48 -7.97 6.05 14.25
N ALA A 49 -8.71 7.13 14.53
CA ALA A 49 -9.98 7.40 13.85
C ALA A 49 -9.78 7.62 12.34
N LEU A 50 -8.73 8.33 11.92
CA LEU A 50 -8.40 8.52 10.51
C LEU A 50 -8.10 7.19 9.82
N VAL A 51 -7.30 6.31 10.45
CA VAL A 51 -7.00 4.96 9.95
C VAL A 51 -8.28 4.15 9.79
N LEU A 52 -9.16 4.17 10.78
CA LEU A 52 -10.43 3.46 10.75
C LEU A 52 -11.32 3.95 9.61
N LEU A 53 -11.52 5.26 9.50
CA LEU A 53 -12.35 5.86 8.46
C LEU A 53 -11.79 5.60 7.06
N ALA A 54 -10.49 5.80 6.86
CA ALA A 54 -9.83 5.52 5.59
C ALA A 54 -9.87 4.04 5.24
N GLY A 55 -9.70 3.15 6.23
CA GLY A 55 -9.81 1.70 6.07
C GLY A 55 -11.22 1.25 5.70
N CYS A 56 -12.24 1.76 6.37
CA CYS A 56 -13.64 1.50 6.01
C CYS A 56 -13.97 2.02 4.60
N GLY A 57 -13.50 3.22 4.25
CA GLY A 57 -13.69 3.77 2.91
C GLY A 57 -12.99 2.94 1.84
N LEU A 58 -11.77 2.47 2.11
CA LEU A 58 -11.03 1.62 1.18
C LEU A 58 -11.67 0.22 1.05
N ALA A 59 -12.17 -0.35 2.14
CA ALA A 59 -12.92 -1.61 2.13
C ALA A 59 -14.22 -1.48 1.31
N ALA A 60 -14.95 -0.39 1.52
CA ALA A 60 -16.16 -0.09 0.74
C ALA A 60 -15.83 0.06 -0.76
N PHE A 61 -14.76 0.76 -1.08
CA PHE A 61 -14.29 0.91 -2.44
C PHE A 61 -13.88 -0.43 -3.08
N ALA A 62 -13.18 -1.29 -2.35
CA ALA A 62 -12.75 -2.60 -2.82
C ALA A 62 -13.93 -3.55 -3.10
N VAL A 63 -14.96 -3.56 -2.21
CA VAL A 63 -16.08 -4.51 -2.28
C VAL A 63 -17.19 -4.02 -3.22
N TRP A 64 -17.51 -2.72 -3.18
CA TRP A 64 -18.64 -2.13 -3.91
C TRP A 64 -18.21 -1.15 -5.00
N GLY A 65 -16.92 -0.91 -5.16
CA GLY A 65 -16.38 -0.05 -6.20
C GLY A 65 -16.42 -0.69 -7.60
N PRO A 66 -16.07 0.10 -8.61
CA PRO A 66 -16.23 -0.32 -10.01
C PRO A 66 -15.28 -1.44 -10.45
N TYR A 67 -14.21 -1.70 -9.68
CA TYR A 67 -13.16 -2.64 -10.08
C TYR A 67 -13.20 -3.96 -9.31
N GLY A 68 -13.91 -4.03 -8.18
CA GLY A 68 -13.93 -5.20 -7.30
C GLY A 68 -12.55 -5.51 -6.69
N ASP A 69 -11.70 -4.51 -6.57
CA ASP A 69 -10.35 -4.55 -5.97
C ASP A 69 -9.90 -3.15 -5.52
N ILE A 70 -8.69 -3.05 -4.97
CA ILE A 70 -8.09 -1.78 -4.56
C ILE A 70 -7.22 -1.16 -5.67
N CYS A 71 -7.24 -1.66 -6.88
CA CYS A 71 -6.38 -1.21 -7.97
C CYS A 71 -6.87 0.13 -8.55
N ALA A 72 -6.48 1.23 -7.91
CA ALA A 72 -6.83 2.59 -8.32
C ALA A 72 -5.69 3.57 -8.03
N GLY A 73 -5.72 4.75 -8.65
CA GLY A 73 -4.75 5.83 -8.46
C GLY A 73 -3.86 6.11 -9.67
N PHE A 74 -3.94 5.30 -10.72
CA PHE A 74 -3.08 5.44 -11.91
C PHE A 74 -3.65 6.40 -12.97
N SER A 75 -4.91 6.80 -12.86
CA SER A 75 -5.60 7.69 -13.80
C SER A 75 -6.23 8.90 -13.09
N LEU A 76 -6.55 9.94 -13.86
CA LEU A 76 -7.20 11.18 -13.38
C LEU A 76 -8.74 11.09 -13.36
N THR A 77 -9.32 9.89 -13.47
CA THR A 77 -10.76 9.71 -13.30
C THR A 77 -11.17 9.81 -11.83
N GLY A 78 -12.40 10.20 -11.56
CA GLY A 78 -12.90 10.38 -10.18
C GLY A 78 -12.68 9.16 -9.29
N ASP A 79 -13.01 7.97 -9.79
CA ASP A 79 -12.85 6.70 -9.07
C ASP A 79 -11.39 6.38 -8.78
N ASN A 80 -10.49 6.61 -9.75
CA ASN A 80 -9.06 6.41 -9.55
C ASN A 80 -8.48 7.37 -8.53
N ILE A 81 -8.87 8.64 -8.57
CA ILE A 81 -8.41 9.64 -7.58
C ILE A 81 -8.94 9.27 -6.19
N ALA A 82 -10.20 8.89 -6.08
CA ALA A 82 -10.81 8.48 -4.81
C ALA A 82 -10.10 7.25 -4.23
N GLY A 83 -9.97 6.17 -5.01
CA GLY A 83 -9.30 4.95 -4.59
C GLY A 83 -7.82 5.16 -4.24
N GLY A 84 -7.08 5.90 -5.08
CA GLY A 84 -5.69 6.25 -4.81
C GLY A 84 -5.51 7.09 -3.54
N SER A 85 -6.41 8.04 -3.29
CA SER A 85 -6.41 8.86 -2.07
C SER A 85 -6.72 8.03 -0.82
N LEU A 86 -7.70 7.13 -0.88
CA LEU A 86 -8.03 6.22 0.21
C LEU A 86 -6.87 5.26 0.53
N ARG A 87 -6.21 4.71 -0.50
CA ARG A 87 -5.00 3.89 -0.33
C ARG A 87 -3.88 4.67 0.37
N LEU A 88 -3.61 5.89 -0.10
CA LEU A 88 -2.62 6.77 0.53
C LEU A 88 -2.95 7.02 2.00
N LEU A 89 -4.16 7.52 2.28
CA LEU A 89 -4.59 7.88 3.63
C LEU A 89 -4.54 6.69 4.58
N PHE A 90 -5.05 5.54 4.15
CA PHE A 90 -5.01 4.34 4.97
C PHE A 90 -3.58 3.86 5.22
N SER A 91 -2.82 3.55 4.17
CA SER A 91 -1.50 2.92 4.31
C SER A 91 -0.53 3.81 5.06
N PHE A 92 -0.51 5.10 4.75
CA PHE A 92 0.38 6.08 5.38
C PHE A 92 0.02 6.29 6.86
N SER A 93 -1.27 6.51 7.15
CA SER A 93 -1.73 6.73 8.52
C SER A 93 -1.62 5.47 9.38
N ALA A 94 -1.88 4.28 8.82
CA ALA A 94 -1.73 3.01 9.51
C ALA A 94 -0.26 2.76 9.89
N GLY A 95 0.68 3.02 8.97
CA GLY A 95 2.12 2.92 9.26
C GLY A 95 2.54 3.86 10.40
N LEU A 96 2.05 5.10 10.39
CA LEU A 96 2.30 6.07 11.46
C LEU A 96 1.67 5.65 12.79
N LEU A 97 0.45 5.14 12.77
CA LEU A 97 -0.22 4.63 13.98
C LEU A 97 0.55 3.45 14.56
N MET A 98 0.95 2.51 13.71
CA MET A 98 1.76 1.36 14.11
C MET A 98 3.07 1.80 14.77
N SER A 99 3.78 2.76 14.20
CA SER A 99 5.04 3.28 14.75
C SER A 99 4.88 3.92 16.14
N ARG A 100 3.68 4.45 16.45
CA ARG A 100 3.39 5.05 17.75
C ARG A 100 2.94 4.05 18.81
N VAL A 101 2.24 2.99 18.38
CA VAL A 101 1.55 2.05 19.30
C VAL A 101 2.34 0.77 19.50
N PHE A 102 2.94 0.24 18.43
CA PHE A 102 3.63 -1.04 18.49
C PHE A 102 5.10 -0.89 18.87
N ARG A 103 5.57 -1.78 19.73
CA ARG A 103 6.99 -1.91 20.06
C ARG A 103 7.55 -3.12 19.33
N PRO A 104 8.64 -2.99 18.58
CA PRO A 104 9.27 -4.11 17.90
C PRO A 104 9.66 -5.22 18.88
N VAL A 105 9.35 -6.46 18.53
CA VAL A 105 9.75 -7.67 19.26
C VAL A 105 10.90 -8.31 18.49
N LYS A 106 11.83 -8.98 19.18
CA LYS A 106 12.98 -9.64 18.53
C LYS A 106 12.53 -10.94 17.84
N VAL A 107 12.23 -10.88 16.54
CA VAL A 107 11.84 -12.05 15.75
C VAL A 107 13.03 -12.52 14.90
N LYS A 108 13.45 -13.78 15.11
CA LYS A 108 14.47 -14.41 14.27
C LYS A 108 13.85 -14.88 12.94
N GLY A 109 14.56 -14.68 11.83
CA GLY A 109 14.10 -15.13 10.51
C GLY A 109 12.93 -14.34 9.92
N ALA A 110 12.58 -13.18 10.47
CA ALA A 110 11.47 -12.34 10.00
C ALA A 110 11.55 -12.04 8.50
N VAL A 111 12.74 -11.84 7.95
CA VAL A 111 12.95 -11.61 6.51
C VAL A 111 12.33 -12.72 5.68
N TRP A 112 12.64 -13.98 6.01
CA TRP A 112 12.15 -15.14 5.26
C TRP A 112 10.66 -15.35 5.43
N VAL A 113 10.15 -15.18 6.65
CA VAL A 113 8.71 -15.27 6.94
C VAL A 113 7.92 -14.18 6.19
N CYS A 114 8.41 -12.94 6.23
CA CYS A 114 7.76 -11.84 5.52
C CYS A 114 7.85 -12.02 3.99
N SER A 115 9.00 -12.42 3.46
CA SER A 115 9.15 -12.67 2.03
C SER A 115 8.22 -13.78 1.53
N LEU A 116 8.17 -14.90 2.25
CA LEU A 116 7.25 -15.99 1.92
C LEU A 116 5.79 -15.54 2.06
N GLY A 117 5.45 -14.81 3.13
CA GLY A 117 4.12 -14.28 3.35
C GLY A 117 3.66 -13.36 2.21
N VAL A 118 4.51 -12.44 1.76
CA VAL A 118 4.21 -11.57 0.61
C VAL A 118 3.99 -12.41 -0.66
N VAL A 119 4.88 -13.36 -0.95
CA VAL A 119 4.74 -14.23 -2.13
C VAL A 119 3.45 -15.00 -2.10
N VAL A 120 3.10 -15.63 -0.97
CA VAL A 120 1.85 -16.39 -0.81
C VAL A 120 0.62 -15.51 -1.00
N LEU A 121 0.60 -14.32 -0.38
CA LEU A 121 -0.54 -13.39 -0.51
C LEU A 121 -0.70 -12.85 -1.94
N LEU A 122 0.40 -12.58 -2.63
CA LEU A 122 0.35 -12.07 -4.01
C LEU A 122 0.13 -13.19 -5.05
N ALA A 123 0.38 -14.45 -4.70
CA ALA A 123 0.18 -15.58 -5.59
C ALA A 123 -1.27 -16.07 -5.67
N VAL A 124 -2.16 -15.57 -4.83
CA VAL A 124 -3.57 -15.94 -4.86
C VAL A 124 -4.20 -15.41 -6.15
N PRO A 125 -4.77 -16.28 -7.00
CA PRO A 125 -5.43 -15.85 -8.22
C PRO A 125 -6.73 -15.10 -7.91
N ARG A 126 -7.26 -14.35 -8.89
CA ARG A 126 -8.59 -13.75 -8.77
C ARG A 126 -9.64 -14.83 -8.55
N ILE A 127 -10.51 -14.61 -7.57
CA ILE A 127 -11.54 -15.54 -7.11
C ILE A 127 -12.91 -15.03 -7.59
N GLY A 128 -13.82 -15.93 -7.91
CA GLY A 128 -15.24 -15.60 -8.16
C GLY A 128 -15.60 -15.23 -9.60
N GLY A 129 -14.64 -15.12 -10.52
CA GLY A 129 -14.90 -14.77 -11.91
C GLY A 129 -15.56 -13.40 -12.10
N GLU A 130 -16.21 -13.18 -13.23
CA GLU A 130 -16.83 -11.89 -13.58
C GLU A 130 -18.12 -11.58 -12.80
N GLU A 131 -18.78 -12.60 -12.26
CA GLU A 131 -20.05 -12.43 -11.55
C GLU A 131 -19.85 -12.07 -10.05
N ASN A 132 -18.67 -12.34 -9.48
CA ASN A 132 -18.42 -12.20 -8.05
C ASN A 132 -17.16 -11.36 -7.75
N TYR A 133 -17.01 -10.20 -8.38
CA TYR A 133 -15.89 -9.29 -8.15
C TYR A 133 -15.70 -8.90 -6.68
N TRP A 134 -16.80 -8.80 -5.91
CA TRP A 134 -16.77 -8.47 -4.49
C TRP A 134 -15.89 -9.41 -3.66
N MET A 135 -15.72 -10.68 -4.10
CA MET A 135 -14.85 -11.65 -3.41
C MET A 135 -13.38 -11.23 -3.44
N ASN A 136 -12.92 -10.65 -4.55
CA ASN A 136 -11.56 -10.11 -4.65
C ASN A 136 -11.42 -8.88 -3.75
N GLY A 137 -12.41 -7.99 -3.74
CA GLY A 137 -12.44 -6.84 -2.85
C GLY A 137 -12.42 -7.23 -1.36
N LEU A 138 -13.11 -8.31 -0.99
CA LEU A 138 -13.04 -8.86 0.37
C LEU A 138 -11.65 -9.42 0.67
N TYR A 139 -11.06 -10.16 -0.25
CA TYR A 139 -9.69 -10.67 -0.11
C TYR A 139 -8.69 -9.52 0.07
N ASP A 140 -8.75 -8.51 -0.78
CA ASP A 140 -7.90 -7.33 -0.69
C ASP A 140 -8.10 -6.60 0.64
N THR A 141 -9.35 -6.50 1.10
CA THR A 141 -9.68 -5.91 2.41
C THR A 141 -8.98 -6.66 3.55
N LEU A 142 -9.03 -7.99 3.56
CA LEU A 142 -8.34 -8.81 4.56
C LEU A 142 -6.82 -8.65 4.46
N CYS A 143 -6.29 -8.58 3.23
CA CYS A 143 -4.86 -8.36 3.01
C CYS A 143 -4.38 -7.02 3.58
N PHE A 144 -5.01 -5.90 3.20
CA PHE A 144 -4.53 -4.60 3.66
C PHE A 144 -4.86 -4.30 5.13
N ALA A 145 -5.99 -4.80 5.64
CA ALA A 145 -6.40 -4.51 7.02
C ALA A 145 -5.67 -5.38 8.06
N LEU A 146 -5.30 -6.61 7.72
CA LEU A 146 -4.73 -7.57 8.66
C LEU A 146 -3.37 -8.10 8.20
N ALA A 147 -3.28 -8.70 7.00
CA ALA A 147 -2.11 -9.44 6.59
C ALA A 147 -0.87 -8.55 6.39
N PHE A 148 -0.98 -7.47 5.62
CA PHE A 148 0.15 -6.56 5.40
C PHE A 148 0.60 -5.81 6.65
N PRO A 149 -0.29 -5.25 7.51
CA PRO A 149 0.13 -4.69 8.79
C PRO A 149 0.88 -5.68 9.68
N LEU A 150 0.43 -6.94 9.72
CA LEU A 150 1.13 -7.99 10.46
C LEU A 150 2.53 -8.26 9.88
N LEU A 151 2.64 -8.37 8.55
CA LEU A 151 3.94 -8.55 7.89
C LEU A 151 4.87 -7.37 8.13
N VAL A 152 4.36 -6.13 8.07
CA VAL A 152 5.13 -4.92 8.39
C VAL A 152 5.61 -4.95 9.84
N TYR A 153 4.75 -5.33 10.78
CA TYR A 153 5.12 -5.46 12.19
C TYR A 153 6.20 -6.53 12.41
N LEU A 154 6.03 -7.71 11.80
CA LEU A 154 7.03 -8.80 11.88
C LEU A 154 8.35 -8.37 11.23
N GLY A 155 8.32 -7.74 10.07
CA GLY A 155 9.50 -7.24 9.37
C GLY A 155 10.26 -6.18 10.18
N ALA A 156 9.53 -5.20 10.74
CA ALA A 156 10.10 -4.17 11.62
C ALA A 156 10.66 -4.75 12.94
N SER A 157 10.16 -5.91 13.36
CA SER A 157 10.62 -6.64 14.54
C SER A 157 11.80 -7.58 14.24
N GLY A 158 12.19 -7.70 12.97
CA GLY A 158 13.21 -8.64 12.52
C GLY A 158 14.61 -8.30 13.03
N LYS A 159 15.33 -9.31 13.50
CA LYS A 159 16.78 -9.24 13.72
C LYS A 159 17.48 -10.17 12.75
N THR A 160 18.25 -9.59 11.84
CA THR A 160 19.14 -10.33 10.96
C THR A 160 20.51 -10.45 11.62
N THR A 161 20.81 -11.63 12.16
CA THR A 161 22.11 -11.91 12.79
C THR A 161 23.08 -12.57 11.79
N ASP A 162 22.56 -13.12 10.73
CA ASP A 162 23.33 -13.79 9.69
C ASP A 162 23.90 -12.79 8.68
N ARG A 163 25.21 -12.85 8.47
CA ARG A 163 25.97 -11.95 7.58
C ARG A 163 25.54 -12.09 6.10
N THR A 164 25.14 -13.28 5.69
CA THR A 164 24.72 -13.56 4.31
C THR A 164 23.38 -12.90 4.03
N THR A 165 22.39 -13.13 4.90
CA THR A 165 21.07 -12.50 4.80
C THR A 165 21.17 -10.98 4.85
N ALA A 166 22.00 -10.42 5.74
CA ALA A 166 22.23 -8.98 5.81
C ALA A 166 22.80 -8.40 4.49
N ARG A 167 23.74 -9.11 3.85
CA ARG A 167 24.29 -8.71 2.54
C ARG A 167 23.24 -8.76 1.44
N ILE A 168 22.42 -9.81 1.39
CA ILE A 168 21.34 -9.96 0.42
C ILE A 168 20.32 -8.81 0.60
N CYS A 169 19.88 -8.55 1.82
CA CYS A 169 18.94 -7.46 2.10
C CYS A 169 19.51 -6.09 1.72
N LYS A 170 20.79 -5.85 2.00
CA LYS A 170 21.46 -4.62 1.60
C LYS A 170 21.50 -4.49 0.07
N PHE A 171 21.95 -5.52 -0.63
CA PHE A 171 22.00 -5.53 -2.09
C PHE A 171 20.63 -5.27 -2.71
N MET A 172 19.58 -5.97 -2.23
CA MET A 172 18.21 -5.75 -2.70
C MET A 172 17.71 -4.32 -2.44
N GLY A 173 18.06 -3.75 -1.30
CA GLY A 173 17.77 -2.35 -0.99
C GLY A 173 18.50 -1.38 -1.91
N ASP A 174 19.78 -1.61 -2.16
CA ASP A 174 20.61 -0.76 -3.01
C ASP A 174 20.13 -0.74 -4.48
N ILE A 175 19.59 -1.85 -4.99
CA ILE A 175 19.07 -1.94 -6.38
C ILE A 175 17.60 -1.52 -6.49
N SER A 176 16.81 -1.53 -5.42
CA SER A 176 15.38 -1.19 -5.49
C SER A 176 15.14 0.28 -5.81
N TYR A 177 16.00 1.16 -5.31
CA TYR A 177 15.87 2.61 -5.51
C TYR A 177 16.08 3.05 -6.98
N PRO A 178 17.10 2.57 -7.72
CA PRO A 178 17.28 2.94 -9.13
C PRO A 178 16.25 2.36 -10.10
N LEU A 179 15.44 1.39 -9.67
CA LEU A 179 14.41 0.77 -10.52
C LEU A 179 13.14 1.63 -10.66
N TYR A 180 13.01 2.68 -9.87
CA TYR A 180 11.95 3.69 -9.96
C TYR A 180 12.37 4.83 -10.87
#